data_6973c236942a9edb570eeaaf9afefa3e
#
_entry.id   6973c236942a9edb570eeaaf9afefa3e
#
_cell.length_a   1.000
_cell.length_b   1.000
_cell.length_c   1.000
_cell.angle_alpha   90.00
_cell.angle_beta   90.00
_cell.angle_gamma   90.00
#
_symmetry.space_group_name_H-M   'P 1'
#
loop_
_entity.id
_entity.type
_entity.pdbx_description
1 polymer ?
#
loop_
_entity_poly.entity_id
_entity_poly.type
_entity_poly.pdbx_seq_one_letter_code
_entity_poly.pdbx_strand_id
1 'polypeptide(L)'
;MPNNNLTSNQLLAKDYLEELDFIDISKSDTKDLLLMSKQFTINKSSVEIITEISHNFPLKYPKFYTTDTTMFLKYPHIEQHNHRISGHRLCLDADEDKLYYENPSDLLYDSYNRLEGFLNKIENNEFDKNEIFDEFDSYWCKTTGIVHFNKELIQKFKSFKVIDSYIIKTEDKELLFIEDEKYIEQFCKSANYNFIKNKIVYINFERELEKNIPRTYSELKSLIQKLGYLSSLQKIKKAKNILPVILFSIFIPGNKETHYAAMYFDEIKSTNVVNFINPFLSDSNSNKVFYGMPAMNISNSRLYKRGGNLMNVNVHKKRKKIAIVGCGSVGAALAHKLVKVGCNNLLLIDPETLSSDNIARHLLGMEYLEQNKAIALKRYLGKQFLDIEISAVDEYVEDVLNDLKDCDLIITALGSDANHIEEKIIRDAINKNSAPVISCWFEATACIGHGILFDSTCDSKVFNMNKLFNEIMLLDEKATSMFVKSDVGCNSNYMPYTYLNANLHLNHFANMVTKYLMDEKIKNHWVSVGEIGSLDKYLKSDLKVEDNTLIKRDF
;
A
#
# COMPACT_ATOMS: atom_id res chain seq x y z
N MET A 1 -36.26 28.86 14.89
CA MET A 1 -37.34 27.97 14.44
C MET A 1 -36.82 26.56 14.53
N PRO A 2 -37.54 25.59 15.10
CA PRO A 2 -37.03 24.21 15.19
C PRO A 2 -36.83 23.66 13.79
N ASN A 3 -35.81 22.83 13.64
CA ASN A 3 -35.40 22.18 12.39
C ASN A 3 -36.49 21.18 11.97
N ASN A 4 -37.36 21.55 11.03
CA ASN A 4 -38.52 20.76 10.57
C ASN A 4 -38.15 19.56 9.68
N ASN A 5 -36.88 19.14 9.60
CA ASN A 5 -36.38 18.09 8.70
C ASN A 5 -35.69 16.91 9.41
N LEU A 6 -36.00 16.67 10.68
CA LEU A 6 -35.47 15.49 11.37
C LEU A 6 -36.17 14.21 10.88
N THR A 7 -35.41 13.13 10.71
CA THR A 7 -35.95 11.81 10.40
C THR A 7 -36.68 11.22 11.61
N SER A 8 -37.54 10.22 11.39
CA SER A 8 -38.24 9.53 12.48
C SER A 8 -37.27 8.97 13.53
N ASN A 9 -36.13 8.45 13.09
CA ASN A 9 -35.10 7.92 13.98
C ASN A 9 -34.36 9.02 14.76
N GLN A 10 -34.17 10.20 14.15
CA GLN A 10 -33.61 11.35 14.88
C GLN A 10 -34.61 11.92 15.91
N LEU A 11 -35.90 11.88 15.63
CA LEU A 11 -36.93 12.26 16.61
C LEU A 11 -36.95 11.29 17.78
N LEU A 12 -36.94 9.98 17.53
CA LEU A 12 -36.82 8.96 18.57
C LEU A 12 -35.55 9.17 19.43
N ALA A 13 -34.40 9.49 18.77
CA ALA A 13 -33.16 9.76 19.49
C ALA A 13 -33.26 11.04 20.33
N LYS A 14 -33.97 12.06 19.84
CA LYS A 14 -34.23 13.31 20.56
C LYS A 14 -35.03 13.04 21.83
N ASP A 15 -36.18 12.35 21.70
CA ASP A 15 -37.05 12.02 22.84
C ASP A 15 -36.28 11.22 23.90
N TYR A 16 -35.49 10.21 23.49
CA TYR A 16 -34.67 9.41 24.40
C TYR A 16 -33.63 10.27 25.15
N LEU A 17 -32.93 11.18 24.44
CA LEU A 17 -31.91 12.05 25.04
C LEU A 17 -32.54 13.13 25.93
N GLU A 18 -33.73 13.64 25.60
CA GLU A 18 -34.47 14.57 26.47
C GLU A 18 -34.87 13.94 27.80
N GLU A 19 -35.27 12.63 27.80
CA GLU A 19 -35.49 11.86 29.03
C GLU A 19 -34.23 11.74 29.91
N LEU A 20 -33.05 11.84 29.29
CA LEU A 20 -31.75 11.85 29.99
C LEU A 20 -31.23 13.27 30.27
N ASP A 21 -32.07 14.30 30.26
CA ASP A 21 -31.78 15.72 30.52
C ASP A 21 -30.82 16.38 29.49
N PHE A 22 -30.77 15.87 28.25
CA PHE A 22 -30.08 16.60 27.17
C PHE A 22 -30.99 17.67 26.58
N ILE A 23 -30.38 18.76 26.16
CA ILE A 23 -31.05 19.92 25.58
C ILE A 23 -30.70 20.03 24.09
N ASP A 24 -31.69 20.27 23.23
CA ASP A 24 -31.48 20.49 21.81
C ASP A 24 -30.75 21.84 21.54
N ILE A 25 -29.57 21.75 20.94
CA ILE A 25 -28.73 22.89 20.57
C ILE A 25 -28.53 23.00 19.07
N SER A 26 -29.32 22.29 18.27
CA SER A 26 -29.22 22.27 16.80
C SER A 26 -29.39 23.67 16.23
N LYS A 27 -28.54 24.02 15.25
CA LYS A 27 -28.58 25.31 14.54
C LYS A 27 -29.08 25.13 13.11
N SER A 28 -29.53 26.21 12.48
CA SER A 28 -30.04 26.22 11.10
C SER A 28 -29.02 25.76 10.04
N ASP A 29 -27.75 25.92 10.32
CA ASP A 29 -26.61 25.53 9.43
C ASP A 29 -26.22 24.04 9.56
N THR A 30 -26.76 23.32 10.54
CA THR A 30 -26.53 21.88 10.73
C THR A 30 -27.71 21.03 10.23
N LYS A 31 -28.20 21.32 9.02
CA LYS A 31 -29.48 20.78 8.48
C LYS A 31 -29.68 19.27 8.58
N ASP A 32 -28.60 18.49 8.60
CA ASP A 32 -28.67 17.03 8.60
C ASP A 32 -28.24 16.40 9.93
N LEU A 33 -28.03 17.21 10.97
CA LEU A 33 -27.58 16.76 12.27
C LEU A 33 -28.53 17.23 13.38
N LEU A 34 -28.85 16.30 14.27
CA LEU A 34 -29.41 16.63 15.59
C LEU A 34 -28.25 16.75 16.58
N LEU A 35 -28.15 17.89 17.24
CA LEU A 35 -27.16 18.14 18.27
C LEU A 35 -27.84 18.34 19.61
N MET A 36 -27.49 17.52 20.59
CA MET A 36 -28.01 17.54 21.94
C MET A 36 -26.87 17.78 22.94
N SER A 37 -27.07 18.59 23.97
CA SER A 37 -26.05 18.93 24.97
C SER A 37 -26.52 18.63 26.38
N LYS A 38 -25.60 18.10 27.24
CA LYS A 38 -25.83 17.89 28.67
C LYS A 38 -24.58 18.25 29.46
N GLN A 39 -24.81 18.82 30.66
CA GLN A 39 -23.74 19.09 31.61
C GLN A 39 -23.55 17.89 32.54
N PHE A 40 -22.32 17.40 32.65
CA PHE A 40 -21.91 16.37 33.57
C PHE A 40 -20.99 16.95 34.66
N THR A 41 -21.08 16.43 35.87
CA THR A 41 -20.13 16.79 36.95
C THR A 41 -19.05 15.72 37.03
N ILE A 42 -17.82 16.08 36.71
CA ILE A 42 -16.67 15.17 36.75
C ILE A 42 -15.57 15.83 37.60
N ASN A 43 -15.07 15.14 38.60
CA ASN A 43 -14.06 15.67 39.52
C ASN A 43 -14.40 17.09 40.07
N LYS A 44 -15.67 17.31 40.41
CA LYS A 44 -16.23 18.59 40.89
C LYS A 44 -16.22 19.75 39.87
N SER A 45 -15.93 19.46 38.61
CA SER A 45 -16.00 20.41 37.52
C SER A 45 -17.20 20.10 36.63
N SER A 46 -17.88 21.14 36.10
CA SER A 46 -18.94 20.97 35.11
C SER A 46 -18.32 20.81 33.74
N VAL A 47 -18.66 19.71 33.03
CA VAL A 47 -18.18 19.38 31.70
C VAL A 47 -19.36 19.24 30.76
N GLU A 48 -19.35 19.98 29.68
CA GLU A 48 -20.38 19.87 28.65
C GLU A 48 -20.05 18.74 27.66
N ILE A 49 -21.05 17.85 27.46
CA ILE A 49 -20.99 16.81 26.43
C ILE A 49 -22.05 17.10 25.38
N ILE A 50 -21.62 17.17 24.13
CA ILE A 50 -22.48 17.33 22.95
C ILE A 50 -22.61 15.97 22.26
N THR A 51 -23.85 15.54 21.99
CA THR A 51 -24.19 14.34 21.22
C THR A 51 -24.60 14.72 19.82
N GLU A 52 -23.95 14.14 18.80
CA GLU A 52 -24.28 14.28 17.38
C GLU A 52 -25.05 13.03 16.91
N ILE A 53 -26.27 13.22 16.42
CA ILE A 53 -27.08 12.20 15.77
C ILE A 53 -27.23 12.54 14.29
N SER A 54 -26.61 11.72 13.44
CA SER A 54 -26.67 11.87 11.97
C SER A 54 -28.06 11.51 11.43
N HIS A 55 -28.46 12.09 10.28
CA HIS A 55 -29.67 11.67 9.54
C HIS A 55 -29.65 10.19 9.13
N ASN A 56 -28.46 9.56 9.05
CA ASN A 56 -28.29 8.13 8.77
C ASN A 56 -28.33 7.26 10.04
N PHE A 57 -28.72 7.81 11.20
CA PHE A 57 -28.97 7.01 12.38
C PHE A 57 -30.15 6.04 12.15
N PRO A 58 -30.09 4.74 12.51
CA PRO A 58 -29.10 4.05 13.34
C PRO A 58 -27.90 3.43 12.59
N LEU A 59 -27.79 3.59 11.26
CA LEU A 59 -26.65 3.07 10.50
C LEU A 59 -25.32 3.74 10.89
N LYS A 60 -25.39 4.97 11.40
CA LYS A 60 -24.28 5.67 12.01
C LYS A 60 -24.51 5.85 13.49
N TYR A 61 -23.55 5.41 14.29
CA TYR A 61 -23.55 5.56 15.74
C TYR A 61 -23.62 7.03 16.16
N PRO A 62 -24.24 7.32 17.30
CA PRO A 62 -24.12 8.62 17.98
C PRO A 62 -22.65 8.96 18.22
N LYS A 63 -22.28 10.22 18.07
CA LYS A 63 -20.94 10.70 18.39
C LYS A 63 -21.01 11.68 19.55
N PHE A 64 -20.05 11.58 20.45
CA PHE A 64 -19.97 12.43 21.61
C PHE A 64 -18.76 13.34 21.53
N TYR A 65 -18.94 14.58 22.00
CA TYR A 65 -17.90 15.62 22.00
C TYR A 65 -17.87 16.31 23.35
N THR A 66 -16.69 16.68 23.81
CA THR A 66 -16.54 17.57 24.97
C THR A 66 -16.04 18.94 24.52
N THR A 67 -16.57 20.00 25.10
CA THR A 67 -16.07 21.38 24.90
C THR A 67 -14.87 21.70 25.80
N ASP A 68 -14.57 20.86 26.78
CA ASP A 68 -13.46 21.06 27.71
C ASP A 68 -12.12 20.64 27.09
N THR A 69 -11.32 21.64 26.71
CA THR A 69 -9.98 21.44 26.16
C THR A 69 -8.98 20.84 27.15
N THR A 70 -9.23 20.95 28.47
CA THR A 70 -8.35 20.38 29.49
C THR A 70 -8.47 18.86 29.50
N MET A 71 -9.64 18.32 29.24
CA MET A 71 -9.85 16.87 29.10
C MET A 71 -9.03 16.29 27.94
N PHE A 72 -9.03 16.95 26.79
CA PHE A 72 -8.24 16.52 25.62
C PHE A 72 -6.74 16.41 25.91
N LEU A 73 -6.21 17.27 26.76
CA LEU A 73 -4.78 17.25 27.10
C LEU A 73 -4.42 16.20 28.17
N LYS A 74 -5.40 15.71 28.91
CA LYS A 74 -5.18 14.90 30.10
C LYS A 74 -5.55 13.42 29.92
N TYR A 75 -6.58 13.12 29.13
CA TYR A 75 -7.13 11.77 29.03
C TYR A 75 -6.99 11.19 27.61
N PRO A 76 -6.78 9.87 27.46
CA PRO A 76 -6.79 9.20 26.16
C PRO A 76 -8.20 9.16 25.57
N HIS A 77 -8.31 8.71 24.33
CA HIS A 77 -9.57 8.56 23.58
C HIS A 77 -10.36 9.86 23.37
N ILE A 78 -9.68 11.00 23.40
CA ILE A 78 -10.25 12.30 23.08
C ILE A 78 -9.52 12.89 21.89
N GLU A 79 -10.21 12.97 20.74
CA GLU A 79 -9.63 13.44 19.48
C GLU A 79 -9.44 14.96 19.44
N GLN A 80 -8.83 15.44 18.39
CA GLN A 80 -8.63 16.86 18.16
C GLN A 80 -9.95 17.62 18.00
N HIS A 81 -9.89 18.94 18.22
CA HIS A 81 -11.05 19.82 18.12
C HIS A 81 -11.70 19.78 16.74
N ASN A 82 -13.00 19.49 16.70
CA ASN A 82 -13.85 19.56 15.52
C ASN A 82 -14.48 20.96 15.45
N HIS A 83 -14.08 21.75 14.46
CA HIS A 83 -14.57 23.12 14.30
C HIS A 83 -16.08 23.21 13.98
N ARG A 84 -16.67 22.19 13.33
CA ARG A 84 -18.11 22.17 12.99
C ARG A 84 -18.98 22.01 14.24
N ILE A 85 -18.54 21.20 15.19
CA ILE A 85 -19.27 20.92 16.46
C ILE A 85 -18.79 21.81 17.59
N SER A 86 -17.63 22.45 17.44
CA SER A 86 -16.94 23.23 18.50
C SER A 86 -16.56 22.39 19.72
N GLY A 87 -16.14 21.15 19.50
CA GLY A 87 -15.74 20.26 20.60
C GLY A 87 -14.73 19.21 20.18
N HIS A 88 -14.17 18.51 21.16
CA HIS A 88 -13.28 17.37 21.01
C HIS A 88 -14.08 16.09 21.00
N ARG A 89 -13.96 15.25 19.97
CA ARG A 89 -14.68 14.00 19.87
C ARG A 89 -14.15 13.00 20.90
N LEU A 90 -15.06 12.29 21.55
CA LEU A 90 -14.76 11.15 22.42
C LEU A 90 -14.77 9.89 21.54
N CYS A 91 -13.65 9.17 21.49
CA CYS A 91 -13.53 7.90 20.78
C CYS A 91 -13.95 6.77 21.72
N LEU A 92 -15.27 6.47 21.76
CA LEU A 92 -15.84 5.50 22.70
C LEU A 92 -15.93 4.10 22.10
N ASP A 93 -15.83 3.99 20.76
CA ASP A 93 -16.05 2.75 20.04
C ASP A 93 -14.76 2.31 19.35
N ALA A 94 -14.20 1.17 19.70
CA ALA A 94 -13.34 0.44 18.79
C ALA A 94 -14.20 -0.04 17.60
N ASP A 95 -13.64 -0.03 16.37
CA ASP A 95 -14.38 -0.48 15.18
C ASP A 95 -14.83 -1.94 15.29
N GLU A 96 -14.16 -2.73 16.12
CA GLU A 96 -14.47 -4.14 16.42
C GLU A 96 -15.74 -4.30 17.28
N ASP A 97 -16.13 -3.25 18.00
CA ASP A 97 -17.29 -3.26 18.91
C ASP A 97 -18.59 -2.76 18.25
N LYS A 98 -18.54 -2.34 16.98
CA LYS A 98 -19.71 -1.84 16.26
C LYS A 98 -20.60 -2.99 15.81
N LEU A 99 -21.72 -3.14 16.49
CA LEU A 99 -22.76 -4.12 16.18
C LEU A 99 -23.88 -3.46 15.36
N TYR A 100 -24.56 -4.25 14.54
CA TYR A 100 -25.81 -3.83 13.92
C TYR A 100 -26.95 -4.00 14.93
N TYR A 101 -27.69 -2.94 15.17
CA TYR A 101 -28.87 -2.95 16.03
C TYR A 101 -30.13 -2.83 15.17
N GLU A 102 -31.06 -3.78 15.31
CA GLU A 102 -32.35 -3.71 14.63
C GLU A 102 -33.22 -2.59 15.22
N ASN A 103 -33.15 -2.42 16.56
CA ASN A 103 -33.88 -1.38 17.27
C ASN A 103 -32.95 -0.16 17.53
N PRO A 104 -33.29 1.03 17.01
CA PRO A 104 -32.53 2.24 17.25
C PRO A 104 -32.34 2.63 18.73
N SER A 105 -33.35 2.28 19.59
CA SER A 105 -33.28 2.55 21.03
C SER A 105 -32.18 1.76 21.73
N ASP A 106 -31.94 0.52 21.32
CA ASP A 106 -30.91 -0.33 21.91
C ASP A 106 -29.51 0.24 21.58
N LEU A 107 -29.34 0.77 20.36
CA LEU A 107 -28.11 1.46 19.98
C LEU A 107 -27.87 2.72 20.81
N LEU A 108 -28.91 3.51 21.07
CA LEU A 108 -28.80 4.70 21.92
C LEU A 108 -28.42 4.33 23.34
N TYR A 109 -29.07 3.31 23.90
CA TYR A 109 -28.80 2.80 25.25
C TYR A 109 -27.34 2.32 25.36
N ASP A 110 -26.87 1.51 24.41
CA ASP A 110 -25.47 1.03 24.40
C ASP A 110 -24.47 2.20 24.27
N SER A 111 -24.72 3.12 23.32
CA SER A 111 -23.86 4.28 23.11
C SER A 111 -23.77 5.17 24.36
N TYR A 112 -24.90 5.37 25.05
CA TYR A 112 -24.94 6.17 26.28
C TYR A 112 -24.21 5.47 27.43
N ASN A 113 -24.40 4.15 27.59
CA ASN A 113 -23.66 3.38 28.59
C ASN A 113 -22.14 3.43 28.38
N ARG A 114 -21.70 3.42 27.13
CA ARG A 114 -20.27 3.62 26.79
C ARG A 114 -19.77 5.01 27.19
N LEU A 115 -20.58 6.04 26.95
CA LEU A 115 -20.26 7.40 27.42
C LEU A 115 -20.13 7.44 28.94
N GLU A 116 -21.11 6.91 29.69
CA GLU A 116 -21.06 6.88 31.15
C GLU A 116 -19.87 6.09 31.68
N GLY A 117 -19.60 4.92 31.08
CA GLY A 117 -18.42 4.12 31.40
C GLY A 117 -17.11 4.89 31.21
N PHE A 118 -17.01 5.65 30.11
CA PHE A 118 -15.85 6.49 29.84
C PHE A 118 -15.71 7.64 30.88
N LEU A 119 -16.80 8.34 31.19
CA LEU A 119 -16.78 9.43 32.18
C LEU A 119 -16.43 8.91 33.59
N ASN A 120 -16.93 7.72 33.96
CA ASN A 120 -16.59 7.06 35.21
C ASN A 120 -15.09 6.69 35.29
N LYS A 121 -14.50 6.21 34.18
CA LYS A 121 -13.04 5.97 34.13
C LYS A 121 -12.25 7.26 34.36
N ILE A 122 -12.71 8.40 33.82
CA ILE A 122 -12.10 9.70 34.07
C ILE A 122 -12.18 10.08 35.54
N GLU A 123 -13.36 9.93 36.19
CA GLU A 123 -13.60 10.28 37.58
C GLU A 123 -12.75 9.44 38.54
N ASN A 124 -12.64 8.14 38.26
CA ASN A 124 -11.88 7.18 39.05
C ASN A 124 -10.38 7.18 38.70
N ASN A 125 -9.94 7.93 37.68
CA ASN A 125 -8.56 7.94 37.17
C ASN A 125 -8.04 6.54 36.77
N GLU A 126 -8.87 5.77 36.07
CA GLU A 126 -8.61 4.37 35.69
C GLU A 126 -7.88 4.19 34.35
N PHE A 127 -7.46 5.26 33.70
CA PHE A 127 -6.69 5.17 32.45
C PHE A 127 -5.22 4.89 32.71
N ASP A 128 -4.63 4.00 31.89
CA ASP A 128 -3.19 3.88 31.83
C ASP A 128 -2.59 5.16 31.20
N LYS A 129 -1.59 5.70 31.85
CA LYS A 129 -0.86 6.90 31.35
C LYS A 129 -0.19 6.68 30.00
N ASN A 130 0.03 5.41 29.61
CA ASN A 130 0.63 5.05 28.34
C ASN A 130 -0.38 5.02 27.18
N GLU A 131 -1.68 4.90 27.43
CA GLU A 131 -2.72 4.87 26.38
C GLU A 131 -2.68 6.13 25.48
N ILE A 132 -2.31 7.30 26.03
CA ILE A 132 -2.10 8.53 25.26
C ILE A 132 -1.01 8.36 24.20
N PHE A 133 0.00 7.56 24.46
CA PHE A 133 1.11 7.33 23.52
C PHE A 133 0.77 6.29 22.46
N ASP A 134 -0.13 5.36 22.74
CA ASP A 134 -0.63 4.40 21.75
C ASP A 134 -1.43 5.11 20.65
N GLU A 135 -2.09 6.21 20.99
CA GLU A 135 -2.84 7.07 20.07
C GLU A 135 -2.05 8.34 19.65
N PHE A 136 -0.73 8.30 19.67
CA PHE A 136 0.14 9.46 19.44
C PHE A 136 -0.27 10.29 18.20
N ASP A 137 -0.55 9.65 17.09
CA ASP A 137 -0.90 10.34 15.83
C ASP A 137 -2.22 11.12 15.95
N SER A 138 -3.19 10.63 16.72
CA SER A 138 -4.46 11.32 16.97
C SER A 138 -4.26 12.63 17.73
N TYR A 139 -3.24 12.71 18.56
CA TYR A 139 -2.89 13.93 19.33
C TYR A 139 -1.91 14.84 18.60
N TRP A 140 -1.04 14.26 17.77
CA TRP A 140 0.00 14.99 17.06
C TRP A 140 -0.52 15.66 15.79
N CYS A 141 -1.28 14.91 14.98
CA CYS A 141 -1.66 15.32 13.62
C CYS A 141 -2.75 16.38 13.61
N LYS A 142 -2.47 17.58 13.08
CA LYS A 142 -3.39 18.72 12.97
C LYS A 142 -3.57 19.23 11.55
N THR A 143 -2.73 18.76 10.62
CA THR A 143 -2.78 19.19 9.22
C THR A 143 -3.14 18.03 8.31
N THR A 144 -3.64 18.37 7.11
CA THR A 144 -3.88 17.38 6.05
C THR A 144 -2.63 17.02 5.24
N GLY A 145 -1.52 17.74 5.44
CA GLY A 145 -0.24 17.43 4.82
C GLY A 145 0.36 16.16 5.39
N ILE A 146 1.01 15.35 4.54
CA ILE A 146 1.63 14.07 4.92
C ILE A 146 3.08 14.06 4.47
N VAL A 147 3.99 13.62 5.34
CA VAL A 147 5.36 13.32 4.98
C VAL A 147 5.50 11.82 4.71
N HIS A 148 5.83 11.47 3.48
CA HIS A 148 6.11 10.08 3.10
C HIS A 148 7.62 9.84 3.19
N PHE A 149 8.05 8.83 3.94
CA PHE A 149 9.48 8.61 4.16
C PHE A 149 9.87 7.13 4.08
N ASN A 150 11.09 6.87 3.61
CA ASN A 150 11.68 5.54 3.67
C ASN A 150 12.40 5.35 5.02
N LYS A 151 11.85 4.46 5.87
CA LYS A 151 12.42 4.16 7.19
C LYS A 151 13.87 3.68 7.10
N GLU A 152 14.21 2.85 6.11
CA GLU A 152 15.54 2.28 5.96
C GLU A 152 16.59 3.35 5.59
N LEU A 153 16.16 4.39 4.85
CA LEU A 153 16.99 5.55 4.57
C LEU A 153 17.20 6.41 5.82
N ILE A 154 16.12 6.70 6.57
CA ILE A 154 16.15 7.55 7.75
C ILE A 154 16.96 6.93 8.89
N GLN A 155 16.87 5.63 9.10
CA GLN A 155 17.62 4.91 10.16
C GLN A 155 19.15 5.03 10.03
N LYS A 156 19.68 5.43 8.86
CA LYS A 156 21.10 5.73 8.68
C LYS A 156 21.54 6.99 9.43
N PHE A 157 20.61 7.85 9.82
CA PHE A 157 20.88 9.12 10.49
C PHE A 157 20.71 8.97 12.01
N LYS A 158 21.79 9.20 12.75
CA LYS A 158 21.83 8.97 14.22
C LYS A 158 21.51 10.20 15.07
N SER A 159 21.43 11.39 14.46
CA SER A 159 21.28 12.65 15.18
C SER A 159 20.58 13.69 14.32
N PHE A 160 20.70 14.96 14.69
CA PHE A 160 20.24 16.09 13.90
C PHE A 160 20.89 16.12 12.51
N LYS A 161 20.09 16.26 11.43
CA LYS A 161 20.58 16.38 10.06
C LYS A 161 19.62 17.18 9.18
N VAL A 162 20.16 17.91 8.21
CA VAL A 162 19.40 18.44 7.07
C VAL A 162 19.48 17.41 5.96
N ILE A 163 18.33 16.91 5.52
CA ILE A 163 18.20 15.81 4.57
C ILE A 163 17.45 16.25 3.31
N ASP A 164 17.73 15.61 2.19
CA ASP A 164 17.03 15.86 0.94
C ASP A 164 15.58 15.37 1.02
N SER A 165 14.71 16.11 0.38
CA SER A 165 13.28 15.82 0.25
C SER A 165 12.77 16.26 -1.10
N TYR A 166 11.66 15.68 -1.55
CA TYR A 166 11.15 15.87 -2.90
C TYR A 166 9.66 16.14 -2.84
N ILE A 167 9.21 17.23 -3.47
CA ILE A 167 7.78 17.50 -3.69
C ILE A 167 7.44 17.03 -5.08
N ILE A 168 6.59 16.01 -5.17
CA ILE A 168 6.05 15.51 -6.44
C ILE A 168 4.69 16.17 -6.66
N LYS A 169 4.54 16.80 -7.83
CA LYS A 169 3.27 17.39 -8.26
C LYS A 169 2.51 16.38 -9.09
N THR A 170 1.40 15.90 -8.55
CA THR A 170 0.41 15.11 -9.29
C THR A 170 -0.67 16.03 -9.85
N GLU A 171 -1.65 15.49 -10.58
CA GLU A 171 -2.77 16.28 -11.12
C GLU A 171 -3.59 16.97 -10.02
N ASP A 172 -3.78 16.29 -8.87
CA ASP A 172 -4.70 16.73 -7.82
C ASP A 172 -4.01 17.32 -6.60
N LYS A 173 -2.73 17.01 -6.35
CA LYS A 173 -2.06 17.34 -5.09
C LYS A 173 -0.54 17.37 -5.19
N GLU A 174 0.06 17.97 -4.18
CA GLU A 174 1.50 17.89 -3.94
C GLU A 174 1.79 16.86 -2.83
N LEU A 175 2.76 15.99 -3.08
CA LEU A 175 3.19 14.94 -2.16
C LEU A 175 4.64 15.16 -1.75
N LEU A 176 4.92 15.17 -0.44
CA LEU A 176 6.27 15.32 0.09
C LEU A 176 6.87 13.95 0.38
N PHE A 177 8.03 13.67 -0.23
CA PHE A 177 8.76 12.43 -0.08
C PHE A 177 10.17 12.63 0.49
N ILE A 178 10.61 11.66 1.27
CA ILE A 178 11.99 11.49 1.74
C ILE A 178 12.43 10.09 1.32
N GLU A 179 13.11 10.05 0.19
CA GLU A 179 13.54 8.83 -0.48
C GLU A 179 14.86 9.09 -1.22
N ASP A 180 15.49 8.05 -1.73
CA ASP A 180 16.63 8.17 -2.64
C ASP A 180 16.22 8.86 -3.95
N GLU A 181 17.02 9.83 -4.41
CA GLU A 181 16.72 10.60 -5.61
C GLU A 181 16.50 9.72 -6.84
N LYS A 182 17.30 8.67 -6.99
CA LYS A 182 17.18 7.69 -8.07
C LYS A 182 15.76 7.13 -8.19
N TYR A 183 15.14 6.77 -7.07
CA TYR A 183 13.78 6.18 -7.06
C TYR A 183 12.71 7.23 -7.32
N ILE A 184 12.90 8.46 -6.86
CA ILE A 184 12.00 9.58 -7.17
C ILE A 184 12.03 9.88 -8.68
N GLU A 185 13.22 9.94 -9.28
CA GLU A 185 13.39 10.16 -10.73
C GLU A 185 12.71 9.05 -11.55
N GLN A 186 12.95 7.79 -11.20
CA GLN A 186 12.34 6.65 -11.89
C GLN A 186 10.82 6.68 -11.82
N PHE A 187 10.26 6.93 -10.62
CA PHE A 187 8.83 7.02 -10.42
C PHE A 187 8.22 8.18 -11.22
N CYS A 188 8.81 9.37 -11.13
CA CYS A 188 8.34 10.55 -11.86
C CYS A 188 8.40 10.35 -13.38
N LYS A 189 9.48 9.75 -13.89
CA LYS A 189 9.59 9.38 -15.31
C LYS A 189 8.49 8.40 -15.74
N SER A 190 8.22 7.38 -14.92
CA SER A 190 7.18 6.37 -15.21
C SER A 190 5.76 6.97 -15.16
N ALA A 191 5.52 7.91 -14.24
CA ALA A 191 4.21 8.55 -14.03
C ALA A 191 4.00 9.81 -14.87
N ASN A 192 5.03 10.31 -15.56
CA ASN A 192 5.04 11.60 -16.25
C ASN A 192 4.76 12.78 -15.29
N TYR A 193 5.36 12.72 -14.09
CA TYR A 193 5.27 13.76 -13.09
C TYR A 193 6.56 14.57 -13.01
N ASN A 194 6.45 15.81 -12.53
CA ASN A 194 7.58 16.64 -12.17
C ASN A 194 7.79 16.62 -10.66
N PHE A 195 9.04 16.78 -10.24
CA PHE A 195 9.37 16.96 -8.83
C PHE A 195 10.29 18.16 -8.60
N ILE A 196 10.26 18.65 -7.36
CA ILE A 196 11.11 19.75 -6.90
C ILE A 196 11.95 19.22 -5.75
N LYS A 197 13.27 19.30 -5.90
CA LYS A 197 14.22 18.94 -4.84
C LYS A 197 14.29 20.04 -3.81
N ASN A 198 14.11 19.67 -2.56
CA ASN A 198 14.16 20.52 -1.38
C ASN A 198 14.96 19.81 -0.27
N LYS A 199 14.98 20.43 0.90
CA LYS A 199 15.54 19.84 2.12
C LYS A 199 14.57 20.03 3.26
N ILE A 200 14.63 19.13 4.25
CA ILE A 200 13.94 19.26 5.52
C ILE A 200 14.93 19.02 6.67
N VAL A 201 14.48 19.33 7.86
CA VAL A 201 15.22 19.00 9.08
C VAL A 201 14.79 17.63 9.59
N TYR A 202 15.73 16.79 9.93
CA TYR A 202 15.50 15.54 10.65
C TYR A 202 16.12 15.62 12.04
N ILE A 203 15.36 15.17 13.07
CA ILE A 203 15.82 15.09 14.45
C ILE A 203 15.51 13.70 15.01
N ASN A 204 16.54 12.98 15.43
CA ASN A 204 16.38 11.72 16.14
C ASN A 204 16.27 11.98 17.64
N PHE A 205 15.14 11.62 18.21
CA PHE A 205 14.92 11.62 19.64
C PHE A 205 15.33 10.24 20.20
N GLU A 206 16.56 10.14 20.69
CA GLU A 206 17.11 8.91 21.27
C GLU A 206 16.53 8.58 22.65
N ARG A 207 15.76 9.50 23.25
CA ARG A 207 15.14 9.37 24.58
C ARG A 207 13.63 9.30 24.46
N GLU A 208 13.05 8.58 25.41
CA GLU A 208 11.59 8.52 25.57
C GLU A 208 10.98 9.90 25.82
N LEU A 209 9.75 10.11 25.32
CA LEU A 209 8.91 11.22 25.73
C LEU A 209 8.48 10.96 27.17
N GLU A 210 9.02 11.74 28.13
CA GLU A 210 8.92 11.41 29.55
C GLU A 210 7.50 11.51 30.13
N LYS A 211 6.63 12.39 29.64
CA LYS A 211 5.32 12.61 30.27
C LYS A 211 4.20 13.11 29.39
N ASN A 212 4.46 13.92 28.36
CA ASN A 212 3.44 14.55 27.54
C ASN A 212 3.91 14.75 26.10
N ILE A 213 2.98 14.66 25.16
CA ILE A 213 3.20 15.02 23.77
C ILE A 213 3.25 16.56 23.71
N PRO A 214 4.33 17.20 23.20
CA PRO A 214 4.43 18.66 23.17
C PRO A 214 3.35 19.26 22.25
N ARG A 215 2.75 20.38 22.65
CA ARG A 215 1.68 21.09 21.94
C ARG A 215 2.06 22.48 21.49
N THR A 216 2.96 23.11 22.19
CA THR A 216 3.42 24.47 21.94
C THR A 216 4.88 24.48 21.49
N TYR A 217 5.28 25.57 20.82
CA TYR A 217 6.70 25.77 20.48
C TYR A 217 7.60 25.82 21.71
N SER A 218 7.11 26.31 22.85
CA SER A 218 7.86 26.34 24.10
C SER A 218 8.16 24.95 24.63
N GLU A 219 7.15 24.08 24.65
CA GLU A 219 7.31 22.69 25.08
C GLU A 219 8.25 21.93 24.18
N LEU A 220 8.06 22.05 22.85
CA LEU A 220 8.91 21.41 21.86
C LEU A 220 10.35 21.95 21.91
N LYS A 221 10.53 23.28 22.08
CA LYS A 221 11.86 23.90 22.25
C LYS A 221 12.57 23.35 23.48
N SER A 222 11.85 23.23 24.60
CA SER A 222 12.37 22.65 25.84
C SER A 222 12.81 21.19 25.64
N LEU A 223 12.02 20.38 24.93
CA LEU A 223 12.34 19.00 24.59
C LEU A 223 13.59 18.92 23.70
N ILE A 224 13.66 19.70 22.62
CA ILE A 224 14.82 19.75 21.72
C ILE A 224 16.09 20.23 22.46
N GLN A 225 15.94 21.15 23.40
CA GLN A 225 17.05 21.64 24.24
C GLN A 225 17.57 20.56 25.18
N LYS A 226 16.70 19.81 25.84
CA LYS A 226 17.07 18.65 26.68
C LYS A 226 17.84 17.60 25.91
N LEU A 227 17.52 17.42 24.65
CA LEU A 227 18.19 16.49 23.71
C LEU A 227 19.51 17.05 23.14
N GLY A 228 19.86 18.30 23.41
CA GLY A 228 21.10 18.93 22.98
C GLY A 228 21.10 19.44 21.52
N TYR A 229 19.95 19.43 20.83
CA TYR A 229 19.87 19.80 19.40
C TYR A 229 19.47 21.25 19.15
N LEU A 230 19.07 22.02 20.18
CA LEU A 230 18.57 23.39 20.01
C LEU A 230 19.60 24.31 19.31
N SER A 231 20.88 24.25 19.69
CA SER A 231 21.94 25.05 19.07
C SER A 231 22.15 24.72 17.59
N SER A 232 22.00 23.46 17.21
CA SER A 232 22.08 23.01 15.82
C SER A 232 20.89 23.51 15.00
N LEU A 233 19.67 23.44 15.56
CA LEU A 233 18.48 23.94 14.93
C LEU A 233 18.52 25.48 14.76
N GLN A 234 19.00 26.20 15.76
CA GLN A 234 19.14 27.66 15.72
C GLN A 234 20.16 28.16 14.67
N LYS A 235 21.17 27.34 14.34
CA LYS A 235 22.14 27.64 13.27
C LYS A 235 21.54 27.58 11.87
N ILE A 236 20.40 26.90 11.68
CA ILE A 236 19.65 26.91 10.43
C ILE A 236 18.97 28.28 10.30
N LYS A 237 19.73 29.27 9.83
CA LYS A 237 19.20 30.57 9.43
C LYS A 237 18.51 30.41 8.09
N LYS A 238 17.88 31.49 7.58
CA LYS A 238 17.28 31.53 6.24
C LYS A 238 18.14 30.81 5.19
N ALA A 239 17.86 29.54 4.94
CA ALA A 239 18.55 28.77 3.93
C ALA A 239 17.61 28.57 2.74
N LYS A 240 18.08 28.89 1.54
CA LYS A 240 17.33 28.60 0.32
C LYS A 240 17.08 27.09 0.22
N ASN A 241 15.89 26.70 -0.17
CA ASN A 241 15.46 25.32 -0.41
C ASN A 241 15.33 24.43 0.83
N ILE A 242 15.20 24.97 2.04
CA ILE A 242 14.76 24.18 3.21
C ILE A 242 13.27 24.45 3.44
N LEU A 243 12.48 23.39 3.38
CA LEU A 243 11.05 23.45 3.71
C LEU A 243 10.87 23.65 5.22
N PRO A 244 9.79 24.31 5.65
CA PRO A 244 9.46 24.51 7.05
C PRO A 244 8.89 23.24 7.68
N VAL A 245 9.54 22.12 7.47
CA VAL A 245 9.13 20.80 7.96
C VAL A 245 10.26 20.19 8.76
N ILE A 246 9.93 19.65 9.93
CA ILE A 246 10.83 18.80 10.70
C ILE A 246 10.22 17.40 10.78
N LEU A 247 11.02 16.40 10.45
CA LEU A 247 10.70 14.99 10.70
C LEU A 247 11.41 14.56 11.97
N PHE A 248 10.68 13.90 12.86
CA PHE A 248 11.19 13.33 14.11
C PHE A 248 11.12 11.81 14.08
N SER A 249 12.15 11.16 14.61
CA SER A 249 12.02 9.80 15.13
C SER A 249 11.91 9.88 16.64
N ILE A 250 10.92 9.20 17.20
CA ILE A 250 10.53 9.32 18.60
C ILE A 250 10.46 7.91 19.19
N PHE A 251 11.02 7.73 20.37
CA PHE A 251 10.78 6.53 21.16
C PHE A 251 9.56 6.77 22.04
N ILE A 252 8.52 5.97 21.87
CA ILE A 252 7.28 6.04 22.64
C ILE A 252 7.32 5.00 23.76
N PRO A 253 7.06 5.38 25.03
CA PRO A 253 7.00 4.42 26.12
C PRO A 253 6.02 3.28 25.83
N GLY A 254 6.43 2.04 26.11
CA GLY A 254 5.61 0.85 25.81
C GLY A 254 5.71 0.32 24.37
N ASN A 255 6.14 1.11 23.42
CA ASN A 255 6.31 0.68 22.03
C ASN A 255 7.74 0.19 21.77
N LYS A 256 7.87 -1.02 21.20
CA LYS A 256 9.18 -1.60 20.85
C LYS A 256 9.79 -1.01 19.57
N GLU A 257 9.00 -0.28 18.79
CA GLU A 257 9.43 0.30 17.53
C GLU A 257 9.53 1.84 17.61
N THR A 258 10.51 2.41 16.91
CA THR A 258 10.61 3.86 16.74
C THR A 258 9.40 4.38 15.98
N HIS A 259 8.69 5.33 16.57
CA HIS A 259 7.64 6.09 15.92
C HIS A 259 8.21 7.29 15.15
N TYR A 260 7.50 7.73 14.13
CA TYR A 260 7.90 8.88 13.31
C TYR A 260 6.76 9.90 13.26
N ALA A 261 7.10 11.15 13.49
CA ALA A 261 6.16 12.26 13.42
C ALA A 261 6.80 13.44 12.70
N ALA A 262 5.99 14.27 12.10
CA ALA A 262 6.47 15.48 11.45
C ALA A 262 5.73 16.71 12.00
N MET A 263 6.31 17.87 11.78
CA MET A 263 5.65 19.14 12.07
C MET A 263 5.91 20.14 10.95
N TYR A 264 4.97 21.05 10.80
CA TYR A 264 5.03 22.17 9.86
C TYR A 264 4.97 23.51 10.59
N PHE A 265 5.71 24.49 10.07
CA PHE A 265 5.74 25.86 10.63
C PHE A 265 4.86 26.81 9.82
N ASP A 266 3.92 27.49 10.47
CA ASP A 266 2.82 28.23 9.84
C ASP A 266 3.18 29.63 9.24
N GLU A 267 4.42 30.08 9.29
CA GLU A 267 4.77 31.44 8.85
C GLU A 267 5.31 31.53 7.43
N ILE A 268 4.64 30.90 6.43
CA ILE A 268 4.98 31.12 5.03
C ILE A 268 3.86 31.87 4.34
N LYS A 269 3.96 33.19 4.31
CA LYS A 269 3.25 33.97 3.30
C LYS A 269 3.87 33.62 1.93
N SER A 270 3.06 33.05 1.05
CA SER A 270 3.42 32.65 -0.30
C SER A 270 3.95 33.83 -1.11
N THR A 271 5.23 33.93 -1.22
CA THR A 271 5.90 34.53 -2.36
C THR A 271 6.87 33.49 -2.87
N ASN A 272 7.03 33.37 -4.15
CA ASN A 272 7.75 32.33 -4.92
C ASN A 272 9.16 31.89 -4.46
N VAL A 273 9.54 32.12 -3.22
CA VAL A 273 10.78 31.69 -2.57
C VAL A 273 10.42 31.23 -1.16
N VAL A 274 10.46 29.94 -0.93
CA VAL A 274 10.30 29.34 0.42
C VAL A 274 11.50 29.74 1.27
N ASN A 275 11.33 30.72 2.13
CA ASN A 275 12.32 31.10 3.12
C ASN A 275 11.93 30.45 4.46
N PHE A 276 12.71 29.50 4.92
CA PHE A 276 12.57 28.94 6.27
C PHE A 276 12.85 30.03 7.33
N ILE A 277 11.82 30.43 8.07
CA ILE A 277 11.97 31.25 9.26
C ILE A 277 11.93 30.29 10.45
N ASN A 278 13.09 30.10 11.09
CA ASN A 278 13.20 29.21 12.22
C ASN A 278 12.44 29.79 13.44
N PRO A 279 11.31 29.21 13.86
CA PRO A 279 10.48 29.74 14.94
C PRO A 279 11.16 29.60 16.32
N PHE A 280 12.25 28.82 16.43
CA PHE A 280 13.03 28.67 17.66
C PHE A 280 14.07 29.76 17.88
N LEU A 281 14.18 30.73 16.94
CA LEU A 281 15.09 31.87 17.07
C LEU A 281 14.54 32.99 17.95
N SER A 282 13.20 33.05 18.16
CA SER A 282 12.60 34.10 19.00
C SER A 282 11.68 33.49 20.06
N ASP A 283 11.58 34.17 21.21
CA ASP A 283 10.65 33.77 22.28
C ASP A 283 9.22 34.28 22.06
N SER A 284 9.01 35.12 21.01
CA SER A 284 7.70 35.69 20.68
C SER A 284 6.66 34.65 20.28
N ASN A 285 7.08 33.42 19.92
CA ASN A 285 6.21 32.32 19.51
C ASN A 285 6.03 31.25 20.60
N SER A 286 6.52 31.48 21.82
CA SER A 286 6.58 30.44 22.85
C SER A 286 5.26 29.74 23.17
N ASN A 287 4.14 30.46 23.16
CA ASN A 287 2.82 29.93 23.47
C ASN A 287 1.99 29.55 22.26
N LYS A 288 2.51 29.76 21.04
CA LYS A 288 1.81 29.33 19.82
C LYS A 288 1.82 27.81 19.70
N VAL A 289 0.69 27.27 19.25
CA VAL A 289 0.54 25.85 18.91
C VAL A 289 1.22 25.62 17.56
N PHE A 290 2.00 24.55 17.43
CA PHE A 290 2.53 24.14 16.14
C PHE A 290 1.59 23.16 15.44
N TYR A 291 1.78 22.96 14.14
CA TYR A 291 0.99 22.04 13.34
C TYR A 291 1.74 20.71 13.18
N GLY A 292 1.22 19.68 13.84
CA GLY A 292 1.69 18.32 13.64
C GLY A 292 1.20 17.76 12.29
N MET A 293 2.03 16.95 11.65
CA MET A 293 1.76 16.28 10.37
C MET A 293 1.94 14.77 10.53
N PRO A 294 1.11 13.94 9.89
CA PRO A 294 1.37 12.51 9.79
C PRO A 294 2.69 12.25 9.06
N ALA A 295 3.46 11.30 9.56
CA ALA A 295 4.63 10.77 8.89
C ALA A 295 4.39 9.30 8.50
N MET A 296 4.28 9.03 7.21
CA MET A 296 3.96 7.71 6.70
C MET A 296 5.19 6.99 6.15
N ASN A 297 5.51 5.86 6.76
CA ASN A 297 6.59 5.00 6.29
C ASN A 297 6.18 4.28 5.00
N ILE A 298 6.92 4.53 3.92
CA ILE A 298 6.73 3.93 2.60
C ILE A 298 7.84 2.92 2.24
N SER A 299 8.68 2.52 3.19
CA SER A 299 9.67 1.48 2.94
C SER A 299 9.01 0.16 2.54
N ASN A 300 9.68 -0.63 1.73
CA ASN A 300 9.18 -1.93 1.28
C ASN A 300 8.82 -2.84 2.47
N SER A 301 9.62 -2.83 3.54
CA SER A 301 9.32 -3.59 4.75
C SER A 301 7.95 -3.24 5.37
N ARG A 302 7.51 -1.99 5.25
CA ARG A 302 6.18 -1.55 5.72
C ARG A 302 5.07 -1.87 4.73
N LEU A 303 5.29 -1.59 3.43
CA LEU A 303 4.29 -1.79 2.39
C LEU A 303 3.92 -3.28 2.27
N TYR A 304 4.92 -4.17 2.26
CA TYR A 304 4.68 -5.61 2.15
C TYR A 304 4.22 -6.26 3.47
N LYS A 305 4.48 -5.65 4.64
CA LYS A 305 3.94 -6.14 5.93
C LYS A 305 2.41 -6.23 5.92
N ARG A 306 1.72 -5.24 5.32
CA ARG A 306 0.26 -5.24 5.15
C ARG A 306 -0.22 -6.05 3.95
N GLY A 307 0.66 -6.40 3.03
CA GLY A 307 0.37 -7.26 1.89
C GLY A 307 0.03 -8.71 2.25
N GLY A 308 -0.06 -9.01 3.54
CA GLY A 308 -0.75 -10.19 4.07
C GLY A 308 -0.02 -11.49 3.96
N ASN A 309 1.29 -11.52 3.84
CA ASN A 309 1.96 -12.81 3.84
C ASN A 309 2.36 -13.24 5.24
N LEU A 310 1.52 -14.09 5.85
CA LEU A 310 1.84 -14.84 7.07
C LEU A 310 3.11 -15.68 6.94
N MET A 311 3.53 -15.99 5.73
CA MET A 311 4.71 -16.79 5.40
C MET A 311 6.02 -15.99 5.32
N ASN A 312 6.06 -14.74 5.80
CA ASN A 312 7.28 -13.90 5.78
C ASN A 312 7.98 -13.84 4.41
N VAL A 313 7.27 -13.50 3.36
CA VAL A 313 7.89 -13.34 2.05
C VAL A 313 8.80 -12.13 2.06
N ASN A 314 10.04 -12.36 2.43
CA ASN A 314 11.11 -11.37 2.37
C ASN A 314 11.75 -11.34 0.96
N VAL A 315 10.97 -11.63 -0.10
CA VAL A 315 11.46 -11.63 -1.49
C VAL A 315 12.11 -10.29 -1.82
N HIS A 316 11.48 -9.18 -1.40
CA HIS A 316 12.02 -7.83 -1.61
C HIS A 316 13.42 -7.63 -1.00
N LYS A 317 13.76 -8.35 0.08
CA LYS A 317 15.08 -8.25 0.71
C LYS A 317 16.18 -8.95 -0.08
N LYS A 318 15.82 -9.95 -0.89
CA LYS A 318 16.80 -10.70 -1.68
C LYS A 318 17.26 -9.95 -2.94
N ARG A 319 16.48 -8.97 -3.41
CA ARG A 319 16.75 -8.15 -4.61
C ARG A 319 17.21 -8.96 -5.83
N LYS A 320 16.67 -10.17 -5.97
CA LYS A 320 16.97 -11.05 -7.09
C LYS A 320 16.57 -10.42 -8.41
N LYS A 321 17.46 -10.45 -9.38
CA LYS A 321 17.20 -9.96 -10.74
C LYS A 321 16.48 -11.06 -11.54
N ILE A 322 15.28 -10.77 -12.00
CA ILE A 322 14.44 -11.71 -12.73
C ILE A 322 14.26 -11.21 -14.16
N ALA A 323 14.66 -12.01 -15.14
CA ALA A 323 14.31 -11.74 -16.54
C ALA A 323 12.93 -12.32 -16.85
N ILE A 324 12.11 -11.56 -17.57
CA ILE A 324 10.84 -12.03 -18.16
C ILE A 324 10.96 -11.89 -19.66
N VAL A 325 11.03 -13.02 -20.32
CA VAL A 325 11.16 -13.14 -21.77
C VAL A 325 9.77 -13.42 -22.34
N GLY A 326 9.26 -12.47 -23.12
CA GLY A 326 7.86 -12.39 -23.55
C GLY A 326 7.00 -11.61 -22.55
N CYS A 327 6.60 -10.39 -22.94
CA CYS A 327 5.73 -9.49 -22.16
C CYS A 327 4.30 -9.47 -22.72
N GLY A 328 3.83 -10.58 -23.29
CA GLY A 328 2.46 -10.79 -23.72
C GLY A 328 1.51 -10.96 -22.53
N SER A 329 0.34 -11.55 -22.76
CA SER A 329 -0.70 -11.75 -21.75
C SER A 329 -0.22 -12.54 -20.51
N VAL A 330 0.66 -13.52 -20.68
CA VAL A 330 1.24 -14.33 -19.60
C VAL A 330 2.32 -13.55 -18.86
N GLY A 331 3.36 -13.11 -19.57
CA GLY A 331 4.53 -12.47 -18.93
C GLY A 331 4.20 -11.13 -18.30
N ALA A 332 3.37 -10.29 -18.94
CA ALA A 332 2.98 -9.00 -18.38
C ALA A 332 2.17 -9.14 -17.07
N ALA A 333 1.21 -10.05 -17.05
CA ALA A 333 0.40 -10.28 -15.86
C ALA A 333 1.21 -10.95 -14.75
N LEU A 334 2.13 -11.86 -15.08
CA LEU A 334 3.04 -12.47 -14.13
C LEU A 334 4.01 -11.43 -13.54
N ALA A 335 4.60 -10.55 -14.37
CA ALA A 335 5.44 -9.45 -13.92
C ALA A 335 4.73 -8.57 -12.87
N HIS A 336 3.47 -8.19 -13.14
CA HIS A 336 2.67 -7.41 -12.21
C HIS A 336 2.46 -8.15 -10.87
N LYS A 337 2.10 -9.43 -10.89
CA LYS A 337 1.93 -10.23 -9.69
C LYS A 337 3.23 -10.32 -8.88
N LEU A 338 4.36 -10.53 -9.55
CA LEU A 338 5.67 -10.61 -8.92
C LEU A 338 6.08 -9.29 -8.27
N VAL A 339 5.83 -8.15 -8.92
CA VAL A 339 6.04 -6.82 -8.31
C VAL A 339 5.19 -6.64 -7.05
N LYS A 340 3.92 -7.08 -7.07
CA LYS A 340 3.02 -6.97 -5.90
C LYS A 340 3.47 -7.83 -4.72
N VAL A 341 4.21 -8.90 -4.93
CA VAL A 341 4.77 -9.74 -3.85
C VAL A 341 6.21 -9.37 -3.47
N GLY A 342 6.80 -8.35 -4.10
CA GLY A 342 8.08 -7.80 -3.70
C GLY A 342 9.28 -8.14 -4.61
N CYS A 343 9.05 -8.71 -5.80
CA CYS A 343 10.09 -8.83 -6.82
C CYS A 343 10.29 -7.46 -7.47
N ASN A 344 11.29 -6.74 -7.03
CA ASN A 344 11.49 -5.33 -7.39
C ASN A 344 12.67 -5.09 -8.36
N ASN A 345 13.27 -6.14 -8.91
CA ASN A 345 14.36 -6.04 -9.89
C ASN A 345 14.05 -6.92 -11.11
N LEU A 346 13.56 -6.28 -12.18
CA LEU A 346 13.09 -6.99 -13.38
C LEU A 346 13.84 -6.53 -14.64
N LEU A 347 14.12 -7.50 -15.51
CA LEU A 347 14.51 -7.30 -16.90
C LEU A 347 13.38 -7.81 -17.80
N LEU A 348 12.74 -6.92 -18.55
CA LEU A 348 11.63 -7.23 -19.45
C LEU A 348 12.14 -7.26 -20.89
N ILE A 349 11.86 -8.33 -21.63
CA ILE A 349 12.32 -8.50 -23.02
C ILE A 349 11.13 -8.88 -23.89
N ASP A 350 10.81 -8.05 -24.87
CA ASP A 350 9.76 -8.33 -25.87
C ASP A 350 9.94 -7.39 -27.09
N PRO A 351 10.08 -7.90 -28.32
CA PRO A 351 10.24 -7.08 -29.50
C PRO A 351 8.91 -6.48 -30.01
N GLU A 352 7.77 -7.02 -29.59
CA GLU A 352 6.48 -6.70 -30.18
C GLU A 352 5.84 -5.44 -29.60
N THR A 353 4.99 -4.81 -30.41
CA THR A 353 4.10 -3.73 -29.99
C THR A 353 2.75 -4.28 -29.52
N LEU A 354 2.07 -3.53 -28.66
CA LEU A 354 0.74 -3.86 -28.18
C LEU A 354 -0.30 -3.55 -29.27
N SER A 355 -1.03 -4.57 -29.74
CA SER A 355 -2.10 -4.42 -30.70
C SER A 355 -3.49 -4.45 -30.04
N SER A 356 -4.52 -4.02 -30.79
CA SER A 356 -5.93 -4.09 -30.35
C SER A 356 -6.35 -5.50 -29.95
N ASP A 357 -5.86 -6.52 -30.64
CA ASP A 357 -6.20 -7.93 -30.41
C ASP A 357 -5.66 -8.48 -29.08
N ASN A 358 -4.72 -7.76 -28.47
CA ASN A 358 -4.17 -8.12 -27.18
C ASN A 358 -5.02 -7.62 -26.01
N ILE A 359 -5.71 -6.48 -26.15
CA ILE A 359 -6.27 -5.68 -25.05
C ILE A 359 -7.13 -6.50 -24.09
N ALA A 360 -8.03 -7.34 -24.59
CA ALA A 360 -8.97 -8.09 -23.75
C ALA A 360 -8.29 -9.12 -22.81
N ARG A 361 -7.07 -9.56 -23.13
CA ARG A 361 -6.33 -10.56 -22.36
C ARG A 361 -4.99 -10.06 -21.81
N HIS A 362 -4.57 -8.86 -22.19
CA HIS A 362 -3.32 -8.26 -21.75
C HIS A 362 -3.52 -7.41 -20.49
N LEU A 363 -2.47 -7.28 -19.67
CA LEU A 363 -2.48 -6.41 -18.48
C LEU A 363 -2.63 -4.92 -18.84
N LEU A 364 -1.98 -4.51 -19.93
CA LEU A 364 -1.99 -3.12 -20.39
C LEU A 364 -3.26 -2.83 -21.20
N GLY A 365 -3.83 -1.65 -21.03
CA GLY A 365 -5.04 -1.18 -21.70
C GLY A 365 -4.77 -0.30 -22.93
N MET A 366 -5.85 0.30 -23.46
CA MET A 366 -5.88 1.11 -24.68
C MET A 366 -4.87 2.27 -24.72
N GLU A 367 -4.48 2.81 -23.54
CA GLU A 367 -3.51 3.91 -23.45
C GLU A 367 -2.10 3.53 -23.91
N TYR A 368 -1.83 2.22 -24.05
CA TYR A 368 -0.53 1.68 -24.47
C TYR A 368 -0.52 1.12 -25.89
N LEU A 369 -1.61 1.28 -26.66
CA LEU A 369 -1.64 0.82 -28.05
C LEU A 369 -0.45 1.35 -28.85
N GLU A 370 0.06 0.50 -29.76
CA GLU A 370 1.20 0.78 -30.64
C GLU A 370 2.54 1.05 -29.92
N GLN A 371 2.59 0.90 -28.59
CA GLN A 371 3.84 0.97 -27.82
C GLN A 371 4.46 -0.44 -27.70
N ASN A 372 5.81 -0.51 -27.68
CA ASN A 372 6.49 -1.76 -27.39
C ASN A 372 6.03 -2.31 -26.03
N LYS A 373 5.73 -3.62 -25.96
CA LYS A 373 5.15 -4.28 -24.78
C LYS A 373 6.06 -4.19 -23.57
N ALA A 374 7.36 -4.43 -23.70
CA ALA A 374 8.32 -4.37 -22.58
C ALA A 374 8.48 -2.95 -22.05
N ILE A 375 8.60 -1.95 -22.94
CA ILE A 375 8.74 -0.53 -22.55
C ILE A 375 7.45 -0.01 -21.89
N ALA A 376 6.28 -0.33 -22.45
CA ALA A 376 4.99 0.04 -21.89
C ALA A 376 4.78 -0.59 -20.50
N LEU A 377 5.13 -1.88 -20.36
CA LEU A 377 5.03 -2.62 -19.12
C LEU A 377 5.97 -2.04 -18.05
N LYS A 378 7.21 -1.70 -18.39
CA LYS A 378 8.13 -0.98 -17.50
C LYS A 378 7.50 0.31 -16.97
N ARG A 379 6.88 1.10 -17.85
CA ARG A 379 6.23 2.36 -17.47
C ARG A 379 5.03 2.14 -16.56
N TYR A 380 4.22 1.11 -16.83
CA TYR A 380 3.10 0.73 -15.99
C TYR A 380 3.54 0.26 -14.59
N LEU A 381 4.49 -0.67 -14.53
CA LEU A 381 4.98 -1.24 -13.27
C LEU A 381 5.76 -0.21 -12.43
N GLY A 382 6.51 0.68 -13.06
CA GLY A 382 7.28 1.74 -12.40
C GLY A 382 6.43 2.74 -11.60
N LYS A 383 5.09 2.74 -11.81
CA LYS A 383 4.15 3.54 -11.02
C LYS A 383 3.66 2.83 -9.74
N GLN A 384 3.98 1.55 -9.54
CA GLN A 384 3.42 0.75 -8.43
C GLN A 384 4.16 0.96 -7.11
N PHE A 385 5.48 1.13 -7.16
CA PHE A 385 6.35 1.33 -6.00
C PHE A 385 7.50 2.27 -6.36
N LEU A 386 8.03 2.97 -5.36
CA LEU A 386 9.20 3.84 -5.58
C LEU A 386 10.49 3.02 -5.75
N ASP A 387 10.76 2.09 -4.83
CA ASP A 387 11.96 1.25 -4.84
C ASP A 387 11.79 0.02 -5.76
N ILE A 388 11.67 0.29 -7.08
CA ILE A 388 11.58 -0.75 -8.11
C ILE A 388 12.58 -0.46 -9.23
N GLU A 389 13.34 -1.48 -9.61
CA GLU A 389 14.33 -1.42 -10.68
C GLU A 389 13.83 -2.25 -11.86
N ILE A 390 13.45 -1.59 -12.95
CA ILE A 390 12.97 -2.26 -14.15
C ILE A 390 13.78 -1.80 -15.34
N SER A 391 14.42 -2.76 -16.00
CA SER A 391 14.99 -2.60 -17.33
C SER A 391 14.03 -3.20 -18.37
N ALA A 392 13.97 -2.61 -19.55
CA ALA A 392 13.18 -3.11 -20.67
C ALA A 392 13.99 -3.04 -21.94
N VAL A 393 13.88 -4.10 -22.74
CA VAL A 393 14.57 -4.27 -24.02
C VAL A 393 13.51 -4.62 -25.08
N ASP A 394 13.50 -3.86 -26.16
CA ASP A 394 12.56 -3.97 -27.29
C ASP A 394 13.16 -4.73 -28.48
N GLU A 395 14.01 -5.70 -28.19
CA GLU A 395 14.71 -6.54 -29.14
C GLU A 395 14.30 -8.00 -28.97
N TYR A 396 14.60 -8.82 -29.97
CA TYR A 396 14.45 -10.27 -29.86
C TYR A 396 15.44 -10.81 -28.83
N VAL A 397 15.02 -11.81 -28.05
CA VAL A 397 15.86 -12.36 -26.99
C VAL A 397 17.15 -12.99 -27.53
N GLU A 398 17.15 -13.46 -28.78
CA GLU A 398 18.32 -13.98 -29.50
C GLU A 398 19.47 -12.96 -29.55
N ASP A 399 19.13 -11.70 -29.68
CA ASP A 399 20.10 -10.60 -29.83
C ASP A 399 20.67 -10.15 -28.48
N VAL A 400 19.97 -10.49 -27.38
CA VAL A 400 20.28 -10.03 -26.02
C VAL A 400 20.53 -11.16 -25.00
N LEU A 401 20.87 -12.36 -25.46
CA LEU A 401 21.15 -13.52 -24.60
C LEU A 401 22.20 -13.23 -23.51
N ASN A 402 23.13 -12.31 -23.77
CA ASN A 402 24.14 -11.95 -22.78
C ASN A 402 23.54 -11.25 -21.55
N ASP A 403 22.44 -10.53 -21.68
CA ASP A 403 21.79 -9.80 -20.60
C ASP A 403 21.13 -10.76 -19.59
N LEU A 404 20.85 -12.00 -20.02
CA LEU A 404 20.30 -13.06 -19.16
C LEU A 404 21.33 -13.62 -18.18
N LYS A 405 22.64 -13.48 -18.45
CA LYS A 405 23.72 -14.07 -17.63
C LYS A 405 23.78 -13.49 -16.21
N ASP A 406 23.41 -12.21 -16.08
CA ASP A 406 23.41 -11.51 -14.79
C ASP A 406 22.09 -11.64 -14.03
N CYS A 407 21.17 -12.48 -14.50
CA CYS A 407 19.91 -12.73 -13.83
C CYS A 407 20.02 -13.88 -12.83
N ASP A 408 19.22 -13.84 -11.78
CA ASP A 408 19.09 -14.93 -10.79
C ASP A 408 18.04 -15.96 -11.20
N LEU A 409 17.09 -15.56 -12.03
CA LEU A 409 16.02 -16.39 -12.58
C LEU A 409 15.57 -15.84 -13.92
N ILE A 410 15.28 -16.72 -14.87
CA ILE A 410 14.67 -16.39 -16.14
C ILE A 410 13.27 -16.98 -16.17
N ILE A 411 12.28 -16.20 -16.57
CA ILE A 411 10.90 -16.65 -16.82
C ILE A 411 10.64 -16.53 -18.31
N THR A 412 10.30 -17.63 -18.96
CA THR A 412 9.88 -17.63 -20.36
C THR A 412 8.37 -17.72 -20.44
N ALA A 413 7.78 -16.83 -21.24
CA ALA A 413 6.36 -16.74 -21.53
C ALA A 413 6.17 -16.48 -23.05
N LEU A 414 6.82 -17.31 -23.84
CA LEU A 414 6.91 -17.19 -25.30
C LEU A 414 5.76 -17.95 -25.98
N GLY A 415 5.41 -17.53 -27.20
CA GLY A 415 4.48 -18.26 -28.05
C GLY A 415 5.14 -19.48 -28.73
N SER A 416 4.32 -20.32 -29.35
CA SER A 416 4.77 -21.55 -30.06
C SER A 416 5.85 -21.31 -31.12
N ASP A 417 5.88 -20.12 -31.71
CA ASP A 417 6.83 -19.79 -32.78
C ASP A 417 8.26 -19.60 -32.29
N ALA A 418 8.44 -19.40 -30.98
CA ALA A 418 9.72 -19.19 -30.33
C ALA A 418 10.31 -20.44 -29.67
N ASN A 419 9.77 -21.63 -29.93
CA ASN A 419 10.19 -22.89 -29.29
C ASN A 419 11.70 -23.16 -29.40
N HIS A 420 12.33 -22.82 -30.53
CA HIS A 420 13.76 -23.05 -30.77
C HIS A 420 14.64 -22.19 -29.85
N ILE A 421 14.26 -20.93 -29.58
CA ILE A 421 15.02 -20.06 -28.70
C ILE A 421 14.76 -20.38 -27.23
N GLU A 422 13.52 -20.75 -26.90
CA GLU A 422 13.19 -21.21 -25.56
C GLU A 422 13.97 -22.48 -25.21
N GLU A 423 14.06 -23.44 -26.12
CA GLU A 423 14.89 -24.65 -25.94
C GLU A 423 16.37 -24.29 -25.69
N LYS A 424 16.91 -23.31 -26.41
CA LYS A 424 18.28 -22.81 -26.20
C LYS A 424 18.46 -22.26 -24.80
N ILE A 425 17.56 -21.38 -24.34
CA ILE A 425 17.61 -20.76 -23.02
C ILE A 425 17.54 -21.84 -21.92
N ILE A 426 16.64 -22.81 -22.05
CA ILE A 426 16.49 -23.94 -21.11
C ILE A 426 17.74 -24.82 -21.10
N ARG A 427 18.32 -25.15 -22.27
CA ARG A 427 19.56 -25.93 -22.34
C ARG A 427 20.74 -25.23 -21.67
N ASP A 428 20.84 -23.92 -21.81
CA ASP A 428 21.88 -23.14 -21.13
C ASP A 428 21.70 -23.19 -19.62
N ALA A 429 20.47 -23.15 -19.08
CA ALA A 429 20.19 -23.30 -17.66
C ALA A 429 20.57 -24.71 -17.14
N ILE A 430 20.15 -25.76 -17.82
CA ILE A 430 20.48 -27.15 -17.48
C ILE A 430 21.99 -27.37 -17.45
N ASN A 431 22.72 -26.81 -18.41
CA ASN A 431 24.19 -26.91 -18.51
C ASN A 431 24.95 -25.93 -17.60
N LYS A 432 24.27 -25.18 -16.72
CA LYS A 432 24.85 -24.16 -15.83
C LYS A 432 25.52 -22.98 -16.55
N ASN A 433 25.14 -22.72 -17.79
CA ASN A 433 25.65 -21.59 -18.56
C ASN A 433 24.85 -20.30 -18.34
N SER A 434 23.67 -20.42 -17.74
CA SER A 434 22.79 -19.30 -17.36
C SER A 434 22.04 -19.58 -16.07
N ALA A 435 21.21 -18.62 -15.61
CA ALA A 435 20.29 -18.78 -14.49
C ALA A 435 19.24 -19.88 -14.75
N PRO A 436 18.66 -20.48 -13.70
CA PRO A 436 17.49 -21.35 -13.84
C PRO A 436 16.35 -20.69 -14.58
N VAL A 437 15.53 -21.52 -15.25
CA VAL A 437 14.39 -21.06 -16.07
C VAL A 437 13.10 -21.60 -15.50
N ILE A 438 12.08 -20.75 -15.40
CA ILE A 438 10.69 -21.17 -15.23
C ILE A 438 9.95 -20.85 -16.51
N SER A 439 9.55 -21.90 -17.24
CA SER A 439 8.74 -21.77 -18.45
C SER A 439 7.25 -21.84 -18.13
N CYS A 440 6.46 -20.91 -18.67
CA CYS A 440 5.03 -20.78 -18.38
C CYS A 440 4.22 -20.67 -19.68
N TRP A 441 3.25 -21.58 -19.86
CA TRP A 441 2.35 -21.55 -21.02
C TRP A 441 0.96 -22.13 -20.69
N PHE A 442 0.03 -22.05 -21.64
CA PHE A 442 -1.32 -22.59 -21.53
C PHE A 442 -1.61 -23.58 -22.64
N GLU A 443 -2.40 -24.62 -22.32
CA GLU A 443 -3.06 -25.45 -23.29
C GLU A 443 -4.30 -24.76 -23.89
N ALA A 444 -5.02 -25.44 -24.75
CA ALA A 444 -6.17 -24.90 -25.47
C ALA A 444 -7.12 -24.13 -24.55
N THR A 445 -7.56 -22.96 -25.00
CA THR A 445 -8.48 -22.05 -24.30
C THR A 445 -8.04 -21.58 -22.91
N ALA A 446 -6.76 -21.82 -22.54
CA ALA A 446 -6.23 -21.62 -21.19
C ALA A 446 -7.06 -22.32 -20.11
N CYS A 447 -7.55 -23.54 -20.38
CA CYS A 447 -8.17 -24.39 -19.36
C CYS A 447 -7.13 -25.11 -18.51
N ILE A 448 -5.92 -25.30 -19.01
CA ILE A 448 -4.79 -25.91 -18.33
C ILE A 448 -3.57 -25.01 -18.53
N GLY A 449 -2.83 -24.80 -17.45
CA GLY A 449 -1.57 -24.06 -17.47
C GLY A 449 -0.43 -24.87 -16.91
N HIS A 450 0.76 -24.70 -17.48
CA HIS A 450 1.98 -25.34 -17.07
C HIS A 450 3.02 -24.31 -16.61
N GLY A 451 3.65 -24.58 -15.46
CA GLY A 451 4.85 -23.92 -14.99
C GLY A 451 5.92 -24.95 -14.73
N ILE A 452 7.07 -24.86 -15.39
CA ILE A 452 8.16 -25.84 -15.24
C ILE A 452 9.46 -25.14 -14.93
N LEU A 453 10.10 -25.61 -13.84
CA LEU A 453 11.45 -25.21 -13.46
C LEU A 453 12.48 -26.11 -14.13
N PHE A 454 13.40 -25.50 -14.84
CA PHE A 454 14.57 -26.14 -15.44
C PHE A 454 15.82 -25.55 -14.79
N ASP A 455 16.64 -26.41 -14.25
CA ASP A 455 17.93 -26.06 -13.65
C ASP A 455 18.96 -27.20 -13.86
N SER A 456 20.09 -27.07 -13.26
CA SER A 456 21.18 -28.05 -13.37
C SER A 456 20.91 -29.42 -12.76
N THR A 457 19.73 -29.65 -12.17
CA THR A 457 19.31 -30.97 -11.68
C THR A 457 18.62 -31.80 -12.78
N CYS A 458 18.22 -31.14 -13.89
CA CYS A 458 17.59 -31.79 -15.03
C CYS A 458 18.65 -32.51 -15.92
N ASP A 459 18.28 -33.62 -16.53
CA ASP A 459 19.19 -34.37 -17.41
C ASP A 459 19.27 -33.73 -18.81
N SER A 460 20.40 -33.12 -19.12
CA SER A 460 20.65 -32.46 -20.39
C SER A 460 20.70 -33.38 -21.61
N LYS A 461 21.01 -34.68 -21.42
CA LYS A 461 21.13 -35.63 -22.54
C LYS A 461 19.79 -36.11 -23.08
N VAL A 462 18.76 -36.08 -22.23
CA VAL A 462 17.40 -36.56 -22.58
C VAL A 462 16.49 -35.41 -22.96
N PHE A 463 16.90 -34.15 -22.72
CA PHE A 463 16.06 -32.99 -22.94
C PHE A 463 15.78 -32.75 -24.44
N ASN A 464 14.50 -32.84 -24.79
CA ASN A 464 13.95 -32.46 -26.10
C ASN A 464 12.58 -31.82 -25.88
N MET A 465 12.45 -30.57 -26.28
CA MET A 465 11.27 -29.75 -26.01
C MET A 465 9.98 -30.36 -26.59
N ASN A 466 10.01 -30.82 -27.86
CA ASN A 466 8.85 -31.40 -28.51
C ASN A 466 8.41 -32.71 -27.82
N LYS A 467 9.38 -33.56 -27.45
CA LYS A 467 9.08 -34.79 -26.73
C LYS A 467 8.47 -34.49 -25.36
N LEU A 468 9.06 -33.53 -24.63
CA LEU A 468 8.55 -33.10 -23.34
C LEU A 468 7.12 -32.59 -23.44
N PHE A 469 6.82 -31.68 -24.37
CA PHE A 469 5.47 -31.17 -24.54
C PHE A 469 4.46 -32.30 -24.84
N ASN A 470 4.79 -33.22 -25.71
CA ASN A 470 3.90 -34.34 -26.01
C ASN A 470 3.64 -35.25 -24.82
N GLU A 471 4.60 -35.37 -23.89
CA GLU A 471 4.47 -36.18 -22.67
C GLU A 471 3.66 -35.48 -21.58
N ILE A 472 3.80 -34.16 -21.41
CA ILE A 472 3.24 -33.43 -20.27
C ILE A 472 1.88 -32.77 -20.54
N MET A 473 1.53 -32.50 -21.81
CA MET A 473 0.23 -31.93 -22.18
C MET A 473 -0.88 -32.90 -21.77
N LEU A 474 -1.94 -32.37 -21.15
CA LEU A 474 -3.09 -33.16 -20.72
C LEU A 474 -4.14 -33.33 -21.82
N LEU A 475 -4.29 -32.33 -22.67
CA LEU A 475 -5.17 -32.40 -23.84
C LEU A 475 -4.48 -33.09 -25.02
N ASP A 476 -5.26 -33.75 -25.85
CA ASP A 476 -4.79 -34.29 -27.13
C ASP A 476 -4.61 -33.20 -28.21
N GLU A 477 -3.88 -33.50 -29.28
CA GLU A 477 -3.64 -32.56 -30.38
C GLU A 477 -4.92 -32.10 -31.10
N LYS A 478 -5.98 -32.90 -31.03
CA LYS A 478 -7.29 -32.56 -31.67
C LYS A 478 -7.94 -31.40 -30.94
N ALA A 479 -7.79 -31.30 -29.59
CA ALA A 479 -8.30 -30.17 -28.85
C ALA A 479 -7.68 -28.86 -29.34
N THR A 480 -6.36 -28.83 -29.50
CA THR A 480 -5.64 -27.63 -29.97
C THR A 480 -6.14 -27.21 -31.36
N SER A 481 -6.22 -28.15 -32.30
CA SER A 481 -6.65 -27.85 -33.71
C SER A 481 -8.09 -27.36 -33.80
N MET A 482 -8.98 -27.79 -32.92
CA MET A 482 -10.40 -27.37 -32.92
C MET A 482 -10.62 -25.93 -32.42
N PHE A 483 -9.78 -25.46 -31.54
CA PHE A 483 -9.95 -24.13 -30.90
C PHE A 483 -9.08 -23.04 -31.51
N VAL A 484 -8.11 -23.40 -32.35
CA VAL A 484 -7.38 -22.44 -33.19
C VAL A 484 -8.34 -21.80 -34.17
N LYS A 485 -8.38 -20.49 -34.19
CA LYS A 485 -9.14 -19.69 -35.17
C LYS A 485 -8.18 -18.93 -36.07
N SER A 486 -8.57 -18.71 -37.29
CA SER A 486 -7.84 -17.92 -38.28
C SER A 486 -8.53 -16.59 -38.49
N ASP A 487 -7.79 -15.54 -38.62
CA ASP A 487 -8.25 -14.22 -39.04
C ASP A 487 -7.66 -13.90 -40.42
N VAL A 488 -7.99 -12.76 -40.98
CA VAL A 488 -7.48 -12.33 -42.28
C VAL A 488 -6.06 -11.78 -42.11
N GLY A 489 -5.05 -12.51 -42.60
CA GLY A 489 -3.64 -12.09 -42.58
C GLY A 489 -2.65 -13.25 -42.57
N CYS A 490 -1.36 -12.96 -42.80
CA CYS A 490 -0.28 -13.93 -42.63
C CYS A 490 -0.06 -14.18 -41.13
N ASN A 491 0.02 -15.45 -40.71
CA ASN A 491 0.18 -15.85 -39.27
C ASN A 491 -0.94 -15.38 -38.34
N SER A 492 -2.17 -15.33 -38.84
CA SER A 492 -3.35 -14.84 -38.11
C SER A 492 -4.05 -15.89 -37.24
N ASN A 493 -3.42 -17.04 -37.00
CA ASN A 493 -3.97 -18.08 -36.15
C ASN A 493 -3.88 -17.66 -34.68
N TYR A 494 -5.01 -17.74 -33.96
CA TYR A 494 -5.05 -17.44 -32.54
C TYR A 494 -5.90 -18.44 -31.76
N MET A 495 -5.59 -18.61 -30.49
CA MET A 495 -6.39 -19.40 -29.56
C MET A 495 -7.13 -18.46 -28.61
N PRO A 496 -8.47 -18.45 -28.62
CA PRO A 496 -9.25 -17.61 -27.75
C PRO A 496 -9.19 -18.13 -26.31
N TYR A 497 -8.96 -17.23 -25.34
CA TYR A 497 -9.11 -17.47 -23.91
C TYR A 497 -9.40 -16.16 -23.18
N THR A 498 -10.02 -16.28 -22.02
CA THR A 498 -10.36 -15.11 -21.21
C THR A 498 -9.22 -14.72 -20.27
N TYR A 499 -9.18 -13.45 -19.90
CA TYR A 499 -8.27 -12.96 -18.85
C TYR A 499 -8.46 -13.73 -17.54
N LEU A 500 -9.70 -14.11 -17.19
CA LEU A 500 -10.00 -14.85 -15.97
C LEU A 500 -9.37 -16.24 -15.95
N ASN A 501 -9.50 -17.00 -17.06
CA ASN A 501 -8.90 -18.34 -17.16
C ASN A 501 -7.37 -18.25 -16.97
N ALA A 502 -6.73 -17.31 -17.67
CA ALA A 502 -5.29 -17.09 -17.55
C ALA A 502 -4.88 -16.74 -16.12
N ASN A 503 -5.62 -15.86 -15.42
CA ASN A 503 -5.28 -15.43 -14.07
C ASN A 503 -5.26 -16.54 -13.03
N LEU A 504 -6.10 -17.55 -13.14
CA LEU A 504 -6.07 -18.73 -12.27
C LEU A 504 -4.68 -19.36 -12.27
N HIS A 505 -4.16 -19.65 -13.47
CA HIS A 505 -2.86 -20.28 -13.66
C HIS A 505 -1.71 -19.37 -13.24
N LEU A 506 -1.79 -18.09 -13.59
CA LEU A 506 -0.78 -17.09 -13.26
C LEU A 506 -0.61 -16.88 -11.75
N ASN A 507 -1.66 -17.07 -10.94
CA ASN A 507 -1.53 -17.06 -9.48
C ASN A 507 -0.69 -18.23 -8.99
N HIS A 508 -0.88 -19.42 -9.56
CA HIS A 508 -0.07 -20.60 -9.23
C HIS A 508 1.38 -20.42 -9.66
N PHE A 509 1.64 -19.86 -10.85
CA PHE A 509 3.00 -19.64 -11.34
C PHE A 509 3.73 -18.55 -10.53
N ALA A 510 3.05 -17.44 -10.19
CA ALA A 510 3.62 -16.44 -9.30
C ALA A 510 4.01 -17.03 -7.93
N ASN A 511 3.19 -17.94 -7.40
CA ASN A 511 3.50 -18.65 -6.17
C ASN A 511 4.69 -19.61 -6.34
N MET A 512 4.80 -20.33 -7.48
CA MET A 512 5.94 -21.16 -7.80
C MET A 512 7.24 -20.35 -7.81
N VAL A 513 7.25 -19.23 -8.54
CA VAL A 513 8.39 -18.30 -8.61
C VAL A 513 8.76 -17.79 -7.22
N THR A 514 7.77 -17.35 -6.45
CA THR A 514 8.00 -16.80 -5.10
C THR A 514 8.64 -17.83 -4.17
N LYS A 515 8.14 -19.06 -4.17
CA LYS A 515 8.69 -20.16 -3.38
C LYS A 515 10.12 -20.49 -3.79
N TYR A 516 10.38 -20.55 -5.09
CA TYR A 516 11.74 -20.76 -5.60
C TYR A 516 12.70 -19.66 -5.14
N LEU A 517 12.31 -18.41 -5.26
CA LEU A 517 13.12 -17.26 -4.81
C LEU A 517 13.39 -17.26 -3.30
N MET A 518 12.54 -17.92 -2.52
CA MET A 518 12.69 -18.08 -1.07
C MET A 518 13.53 -19.30 -0.68
N ASP A 519 14.13 -19.98 -1.66
CA ASP A 519 14.91 -21.21 -1.50
C ASP A 519 14.08 -22.37 -0.91
N GLU A 520 12.74 -22.32 -1.09
CA GLU A 520 11.89 -23.47 -0.73
C GLU A 520 12.10 -24.61 -1.73
N LYS A 521 12.12 -25.84 -1.22
CA LYS A 521 12.13 -27.02 -2.09
C LYS A 521 10.77 -27.14 -2.78
N ILE A 522 10.75 -27.01 -4.09
CA ILE A 522 9.53 -27.11 -4.91
C ILE A 522 9.62 -28.30 -5.87
N LYS A 523 8.46 -28.84 -6.26
CA LYS A 523 8.36 -29.74 -7.40
C LYS A 523 8.59 -28.95 -8.68
N ASN A 524 9.31 -29.51 -9.63
CA ASN A 524 9.74 -28.78 -10.81
C ASN A 524 8.64 -28.60 -11.87
N HIS A 525 7.53 -29.34 -11.81
CA HIS A 525 6.40 -29.20 -12.74
C HIS A 525 5.09 -28.94 -11.97
N TRP A 526 4.49 -27.80 -12.22
CA TRP A 526 3.18 -27.41 -11.70
C TRP A 526 2.16 -27.33 -12.84
N VAL A 527 1.11 -28.14 -12.76
CA VAL A 527 -0.02 -28.15 -13.68
C VAL A 527 -1.22 -27.55 -12.98
N SER A 528 -1.65 -26.41 -13.47
CA SER A 528 -2.84 -25.72 -12.97
C SER A 528 -4.02 -26.02 -13.89
N VAL A 529 -5.05 -26.62 -13.34
CA VAL A 529 -6.27 -26.99 -14.06
C VAL A 529 -7.37 -25.98 -13.71
N GLY A 530 -8.00 -25.40 -14.71
CA GLY A 530 -9.19 -24.58 -14.58
C GLY A 530 -10.46 -25.39 -14.81
N GLU A 531 -11.50 -24.76 -15.33
CA GLU A 531 -12.72 -25.45 -15.75
C GLU A 531 -12.49 -26.11 -17.10
N ILE A 532 -12.51 -27.43 -17.15
CA ILE A 532 -12.30 -28.21 -18.37
C ILE A 532 -13.59 -28.27 -19.18
N GLY A 533 -14.73 -28.48 -18.54
CA GLY A 533 -16.05 -28.47 -19.17
C GLY A 533 -16.13 -29.42 -20.37
N SER A 534 -16.47 -28.87 -21.56
CA SER A 534 -16.60 -29.66 -22.80
C SER A 534 -15.28 -30.21 -23.35
N LEU A 535 -14.15 -29.79 -22.80
CA LEU A 535 -12.81 -30.28 -23.16
C LEU A 535 -12.47 -31.63 -22.51
N ASP A 536 -13.25 -32.09 -21.51
CA ASP A 536 -13.03 -33.36 -20.82
C ASP A 536 -12.85 -34.54 -21.79
N LYS A 537 -13.62 -34.58 -22.89
CA LYS A 537 -13.54 -35.61 -23.96
C LYS A 537 -12.23 -35.60 -24.75
N TYR A 538 -11.41 -34.56 -24.60
CA TYR A 538 -10.10 -34.44 -25.27
C TYR A 538 -8.94 -34.64 -24.30
N LEU A 539 -9.21 -34.97 -23.05
CA LEU A 539 -8.16 -35.41 -22.13
C LEU A 539 -7.55 -36.74 -22.68
N LYS A 540 -6.23 -36.87 -22.55
CA LYS A 540 -5.57 -38.14 -22.86
C LYS A 540 -6.16 -39.26 -22.00
N SER A 541 -6.40 -40.41 -22.58
CA SER A 541 -7.33 -41.47 -22.17
C SER A 541 -7.16 -42.00 -20.72
N ASP A 542 -6.03 -41.76 -20.10
CA ASP A 542 -5.72 -42.30 -18.76
C ASP A 542 -5.71 -41.26 -17.63
N LEU A 543 -6.11 -40.00 -17.96
CA LEU A 543 -6.06 -38.90 -17.00
C LEU A 543 -7.47 -38.56 -16.48
N LYS A 544 -7.67 -38.70 -15.18
CA LYS A 544 -8.79 -38.06 -14.48
C LYS A 544 -8.28 -36.81 -13.81
N VAL A 545 -8.77 -35.67 -14.20
CA VAL A 545 -8.38 -34.37 -13.68
C VAL A 545 -9.62 -33.65 -13.15
N GLU A 546 -9.53 -33.13 -11.96
CA GLU A 546 -10.61 -32.36 -11.34
C GLU A 546 -10.44 -30.87 -11.69
N ASP A 547 -11.56 -30.20 -11.93
CA ASP A 547 -11.59 -28.76 -12.18
C ASP A 547 -11.01 -27.98 -10.98
N ASN A 548 -10.37 -26.84 -11.26
CA ASN A 548 -9.80 -25.93 -10.27
C ASN A 548 -8.75 -26.56 -9.36
N THR A 549 -7.94 -27.47 -9.87
CA THR A 549 -6.89 -28.14 -9.10
C THR A 549 -5.48 -27.69 -9.50
N LEU A 550 -4.53 -27.91 -8.58
CA LEU A 550 -3.11 -27.70 -8.79
C LEU A 550 -2.34 -29.00 -8.53
N ILE A 551 -1.81 -29.57 -9.58
CA ILE A 551 -0.99 -30.78 -9.53
C ILE A 551 0.48 -30.36 -9.50
N LYS A 552 1.25 -30.90 -8.56
CA LYS A 552 2.69 -30.66 -8.42
C LYS A 552 3.43 -31.98 -8.51
N ARG A 553 4.33 -32.10 -9.47
CA ARG A 553 5.10 -33.32 -9.70
C ARG A 553 6.54 -33.02 -10.11
N ASP A 554 7.41 -34.02 -10.05
CA ASP A 554 8.70 -34.00 -10.73
C ASP A 554 8.57 -34.75 -12.06
N PHE A 555 9.35 -34.38 -13.07
CA PHE A 555 9.45 -35.09 -14.33
C PHE A 555 10.87 -35.54 -14.64
#